data_a316e3138f3b97bd3bedadbbea8c4086
#
_entry.id   a316e3138f3b97bd3bedadbbea8c4086
#
_cell.length_a   1.000
_cell.length_b   1.000
_cell.length_c   1.000
_cell.angle_alpha   90.00
_cell.angle_beta   90.00
_cell.angle_gamma   90.00
#
_symmetry.space_group_name_H-M   'P 1'
#
loop_
_entity.id
_entity.type
_entity.pdbx_description
1 polymer ?
#
loop_
_entity_poly.entity_id
_entity_poly.type
_entity_poly.pdbx_seq_one_letter_code
_entity_poly.pdbx_strand_id
1 'polypeptide(L)'
;MCTGHSVNCSCGKGNAGFNFRDEVLPFEVITKVNCPVCSPGAPFDPTTMLEDNGWVIGFDMEIARFVLQKAAPAGRVTPEFIFDEGYCTWRGVTPFDHLDSIRERNALLQLAQTDRKRYFEEIRSWSNNRMERLAQEGWRKANEREPVKT
;
A
#
# COMPACT_ATOMS: atom_id res chain seq x y z
N MET A 1 -13.39 -4.95 9.67
CA MET A 1 -12.14 -4.34 10.14
C MET A 1 -11.01 -4.68 9.16
N CYS A 2 -10.22 -3.71 8.78
CA CYS A 2 -9.11 -3.96 7.86
C CYS A 2 -7.82 -4.20 8.65
N THR A 3 -7.07 -5.22 8.27
CA THR A 3 -5.79 -5.55 8.91
C THR A 3 -4.65 -5.04 8.05
N GLY A 4 -3.68 -4.36 8.68
CA GLY A 4 -2.48 -3.86 8.01
C GLY A 4 -1.29 -4.77 8.27
N HIS A 5 -0.51 -5.04 7.24
CA HIS A 5 0.75 -5.77 7.31
C HIS A 5 1.85 -5.00 6.59
N SER A 6 3.06 -5.10 7.09
CA SER A 6 4.22 -4.45 6.49
C SER A 6 5.24 -5.51 6.08
N VAL A 7 5.71 -5.45 4.83
CA VAL A 7 6.64 -6.43 4.30
C VAL A 7 7.83 -5.70 3.67
N ASN A 8 9.04 -6.09 4.05
CA ASN A 8 10.25 -5.59 3.41
C ASN A 8 10.49 -6.31 2.08
N CYS A 9 10.92 -5.55 1.07
CA CYS A 9 11.41 -6.15 -0.17
C CYS A 9 12.60 -7.08 0.13
N SER A 10 12.76 -8.12 -0.66
CA SER A 10 13.87 -9.08 -0.51
C SER A 10 15.25 -8.44 -0.57
N CYS A 11 15.40 -7.29 -1.24
CA CYS A 11 16.67 -6.54 -1.26
C CYS A 11 16.91 -5.73 0.03
N GLY A 12 15.93 -5.64 0.92
CA GLY A 12 16.04 -4.91 2.18
C GLY A 12 15.96 -3.39 2.07
N LYS A 13 15.80 -2.84 0.85
CA LYS A 13 15.83 -1.39 0.61
C LYS A 13 14.46 -0.74 0.54
N GLY A 14 13.40 -1.52 0.40
CA GLY A 14 12.04 -0.99 0.30
C GLY A 14 11.10 -1.72 1.25
N ASN A 15 10.02 -1.04 1.60
CA ASN A 15 8.98 -1.58 2.47
C ASN A 15 7.62 -1.33 1.82
N ALA A 16 6.72 -2.29 1.86
CA ALA A 16 5.36 -2.14 1.38
C ALA A 16 4.37 -2.41 2.51
N GLY A 17 3.38 -1.53 2.63
CA GLY A 17 2.27 -1.71 3.55
C GLY A 17 1.06 -2.28 2.81
N PHE A 18 0.50 -3.37 3.33
CA PHE A 18 -0.67 -4.05 2.78
C PHE A 18 -1.87 -3.90 3.71
N ASN A 19 -3.03 -3.64 3.13
CA ASN A 19 -4.29 -3.60 3.85
C ASN A 19 -5.24 -4.66 3.28
N PHE A 20 -5.78 -5.51 4.15
CA PHE A 20 -6.71 -6.57 3.79
C PHE A 20 -8.10 -6.22 4.30
N ARG A 21 -9.02 -5.94 3.38
CA ARG A 21 -10.39 -5.55 3.74
C ARG A 21 -11.11 -6.72 4.40
N ASP A 22 -11.62 -6.47 5.61
CA ASP A 22 -12.41 -7.42 6.40
C ASP A 22 -11.72 -8.78 6.59
N GLU A 23 -10.41 -8.83 6.43
CA GLU A 23 -9.60 -10.06 6.54
C GLU A 23 -10.08 -11.19 5.62
N VAL A 24 -10.72 -10.85 4.51
CA VAL A 24 -11.24 -11.83 3.55
C VAL A 24 -10.10 -12.63 2.92
N LEU A 25 -9.06 -11.93 2.43
CA LEU A 25 -7.88 -12.60 1.90
C LEU A 25 -6.83 -12.79 3.00
N PRO A 26 -6.19 -13.98 3.09
CA PRO A 26 -5.10 -14.21 4.02
C PRO A 26 -3.82 -13.51 3.54
N PHE A 27 -2.91 -13.22 4.47
CA PHE A 27 -1.62 -12.61 4.15
C PHE A 27 -0.80 -13.47 3.18
N GLU A 28 -0.96 -14.79 3.23
CA GLU A 28 -0.27 -15.77 2.39
C GLU A 28 -0.60 -15.62 0.89
N VAL A 29 -1.63 -14.83 0.54
CA VAL A 29 -1.93 -14.51 -0.86
C VAL A 29 -0.80 -13.72 -1.53
N ILE A 30 0.02 -13.02 -0.75
CA ILE A 30 1.18 -12.29 -1.26
C ILE A 30 2.35 -13.25 -1.43
N THR A 31 2.80 -13.43 -2.67
CA THR A 31 3.89 -14.37 -3.00
C THR A 31 5.21 -13.68 -3.28
N LYS A 32 5.18 -12.45 -3.82
CA LYS A 32 6.39 -11.68 -4.16
C LYS A 32 6.20 -10.21 -3.86
N VAL A 33 7.26 -9.57 -3.38
CA VAL A 33 7.34 -8.12 -3.18
C VAL A 33 8.68 -7.65 -3.75
N ASN A 34 8.64 -6.88 -4.85
CA ASN A 34 9.83 -6.32 -5.50
C ASN A 34 9.70 -4.79 -5.53
N CYS A 35 10.65 -4.09 -4.91
CA CYS A 35 10.70 -2.63 -4.91
C CYS A 35 11.27 -2.09 -6.23
N PRO A 36 11.17 -0.77 -6.50
CA PRO A 36 11.72 -0.17 -7.73
C PRO A 36 13.20 -0.44 -7.98
N VAL A 37 13.98 -0.70 -6.93
CA VAL A 37 15.41 -0.99 -7.05
C VAL A 37 15.65 -2.35 -7.71
N CYS A 38 14.86 -3.37 -7.37
CA CYS A 38 15.03 -4.72 -7.90
C CYS A 38 14.02 -5.11 -8.97
N SER A 39 12.92 -4.36 -9.14
CA SER A 39 11.88 -4.70 -10.12
C SER A 39 12.35 -4.71 -11.58
N PRO A 40 13.30 -3.84 -12.02
CA PRO A 40 13.74 -3.89 -13.42
C PRO A 40 14.33 -5.23 -13.84
N GLY A 41 14.87 -6.00 -12.89
CA GLY A 41 15.41 -7.34 -13.15
C GLY A 41 14.46 -8.48 -12.79
N ALA A 42 13.28 -8.18 -12.26
CA ALA A 42 12.32 -9.19 -11.83
C ALA A 42 11.40 -9.60 -12.98
N PRO A 43 11.10 -10.90 -13.14
CA PRO A 43 10.08 -11.32 -14.10
C PRO A 43 8.72 -10.75 -13.74
N PHE A 44 7.96 -10.30 -14.74
CA PHE A 44 6.61 -9.80 -14.55
C PHE A 44 5.60 -10.64 -15.31
N ASP A 45 4.62 -11.18 -14.58
CA ASP A 45 3.51 -11.94 -15.14
C ASP A 45 2.20 -11.20 -14.85
N PRO A 46 1.56 -10.58 -15.85
CA PRO A 46 0.32 -9.80 -15.62
C PRO A 46 -0.85 -10.64 -15.15
N THR A 47 -0.79 -11.96 -15.26
CA THR A 47 -1.87 -12.84 -14.78
C THR A 47 -1.83 -13.06 -13.27
N THR A 48 -0.67 -12.84 -12.63
CA THR A 48 -0.46 -13.07 -11.21
C THR A 48 0.10 -11.87 -10.46
N MET A 49 0.54 -10.84 -11.18
CA MET A 49 1.26 -9.71 -10.60
C MET A 49 0.61 -8.38 -10.96
N LEU A 50 0.79 -7.40 -10.07
CA LEU A 50 0.38 -6.02 -10.28
C LEU A 50 1.60 -5.12 -10.11
N GLU A 51 1.81 -4.20 -11.05
CA GLU A 51 2.88 -3.21 -10.98
C GLU A 51 2.29 -1.84 -10.71
N ASP A 52 2.91 -1.08 -9.81
CA ASP A 52 2.51 0.28 -9.48
C ASP A 52 3.72 1.07 -8.97
N ASN A 53 4.02 2.19 -9.64
CA ASN A 53 5.15 3.07 -9.32
C ASN A 53 6.49 2.33 -9.16
N GLY A 54 6.74 1.33 -10.00
CA GLY A 54 7.96 0.54 -9.97
C GLY A 54 7.94 -0.63 -9.00
N TRP A 55 6.93 -0.72 -8.14
CA TRP A 55 6.72 -1.88 -7.27
C TRP A 55 5.99 -2.97 -8.03
N VAL A 56 6.44 -4.21 -7.86
CA VAL A 56 5.80 -5.40 -8.43
C VAL A 56 5.40 -6.34 -7.31
N ILE A 57 4.10 -6.60 -7.22
CA ILE A 57 3.53 -7.46 -6.18
C ILE A 57 2.90 -8.67 -6.84
N GLY A 58 3.29 -9.86 -6.40
CA GLY A 58 2.74 -11.13 -6.87
C GLY A 58 1.70 -11.69 -5.91
N PHE A 59 0.61 -12.23 -6.46
CA PHE A 59 -0.46 -12.87 -5.70
C PHE A 59 -0.57 -14.35 -6.03
N ASP A 60 -0.93 -15.15 -5.03
CA ASP A 60 -1.35 -16.53 -5.24
C ASP A 60 -2.79 -16.52 -5.74
N MET A 61 -2.95 -16.65 -7.05
CA MET A 61 -4.27 -16.54 -7.68
C MET A 61 -5.17 -17.76 -7.39
N GLU A 62 -4.62 -18.90 -7.02
CA GLU A 62 -5.41 -20.05 -6.58
C GLU A 62 -6.12 -19.75 -5.27
N ILE A 63 -5.36 -19.22 -4.29
CA ILE A 63 -5.94 -18.79 -3.01
C ILE A 63 -6.97 -17.69 -3.22
N ALA A 64 -6.63 -16.68 -4.02
CA ALA A 64 -7.52 -15.55 -4.27
C ALA A 64 -8.85 -15.98 -4.91
N ARG A 65 -8.79 -16.81 -5.95
CA ARG A 65 -9.98 -17.29 -6.63
C ARG A 65 -10.84 -18.18 -5.73
N PHE A 66 -10.21 -19.04 -4.95
CA PHE A 66 -10.92 -19.89 -4.01
C PHE A 66 -11.65 -19.07 -2.94
N VAL A 67 -10.97 -18.12 -2.33
CA VAL A 67 -11.55 -17.29 -1.27
C VAL A 67 -12.64 -16.37 -1.81
N LEU A 68 -12.46 -15.81 -3.01
CA LEU A 68 -13.39 -14.84 -3.60
C LEU A 68 -14.47 -15.48 -4.50
N GLN A 69 -14.59 -16.81 -4.52
CA GLN A 69 -15.51 -17.50 -5.42
C GLN A 69 -16.98 -17.10 -5.22
N LYS A 70 -17.38 -16.70 -4.01
CA LYS A 70 -18.73 -16.21 -3.72
C LYS A 70 -18.95 -14.77 -4.18
N ALA A 71 -17.89 -13.99 -4.30
CA ALA A 71 -17.97 -12.58 -4.69
C ALA A 71 -17.86 -12.37 -6.19
N ALA A 72 -17.12 -13.24 -6.90
CA ALA A 72 -16.88 -13.11 -8.34
C ALA A 72 -16.51 -14.46 -8.97
N PRO A 73 -16.84 -14.68 -10.28
CA PRO A 73 -16.35 -15.85 -11.01
C PRO A 73 -14.83 -15.85 -11.09
N ALA A 74 -14.22 -17.05 -11.15
CA ALA A 74 -12.76 -17.22 -11.16
C ALA A 74 -12.06 -16.41 -12.27
N GLY A 75 -12.66 -16.34 -13.46
CA GLY A 75 -12.09 -15.57 -14.57
C GLY A 75 -12.11 -14.06 -14.38
N ARG A 76 -12.90 -13.55 -13.45
CA ARG A 76 -12.99 -12.13 -13.11
C ARG A 76 -11.99 -11.72 -12.02
N VAL A 77 -11.49 -12.68 -11.25
CA VAL A 77 -10.52 -12.41 -10.18
C VAL A 77 -9.14 -12.30 -10.80
N THR A 78 -8.64 -11.07 -10.88
CA THR A 78 -7.32 -10.70 -11.40
C THR A 78 -6.57 -9.91 -10.33
N PRO A 79 -5.26 -9.71 -10.45
CA PRO A 79 -4.54 -8.83 -9.53
C PRO A 79 -5.15 -7.43 -9.44
N GLU A 80 -5.56 -6.86 -10.58
CA GLU A 80 -6.22 -5.57 -10.64
C GLU A 80 -7.56 -5.58 -9.89
N PHE A 81 -8.36 -6.62 -10.07
CA PHE A 81 -9.62 -6.79 -9.36
C PHE A 81 -9.42 -6.84 -7.85
N ILE A 82 -8.43 -7.61 -7.39
CA ILE A 82 -8.12 -7.72 -5.96
C ILE A 82 -7.80 -6.35 -5.35
N PHE A 83 -7.01 -5.57 -6.03
CA PHE A 83 -6.63 -4.22 -5.58
C PHE A 83 -7.83 -3.25 -5.69
N ASP A 84 -8.44 -3.16 -6.85
CA ASP A 84 -9.48 -2.16 -7.15
C ASP A 84 -10.72 -2.34 -6.28
N GLU A 85 -11.08 -3.58 -5.96
CA GLU A 85 -12.19 -3.86 -5.05
C GLU A 85 -11.81 -3.75 -3.57
N GLY A 86 -10.54 -3.46 -3.28
CA GLY A 86 -10.08 -3.22 -1.92
C GLY A 86 -9.82 -4.47 -1.09
N TYR A 87 -9.88 -5.65 -1.67
CA TYR A 87 -9.60 -6.90 -0.95
C TYR A 87 -8.18 -6.95 -0.41
N CYS A 88 -7.22 -6.50 -1.23
CA CYS A 88 -5.84 -6.29 -0.82
C CYS A 88 -5.30 -5.04 -1.52
N THR A 89 -5.06 -3.99 -0.77
CA THR A 89 -4.42 -2.77 -1.27
C THR A 89 -3.04 -2.64 -0.66
N TRP A 90 -2.15 -1.94 -1.34
CA TRP A 90 -0.79 -1.76 -0.86
C TRP A 90 -0.20 -0.45 -1.33
N ARG A 91 0.83 -0.01 -0.62
CA ARG A 91 1.63 1.16 -1.00
C ARG A 91 3.08 0.89 -0.60
N GLY A 92 4.00 1.16 -1.53
CA GLY A 92 5.41 1.03 -1.27
C GLY A 92 6.01 2.31 -0.72
N VAL A 93 7.06 2.16 0.08
CA VAL A 93 7.86 3.27 0.59
C VAL A 93 9.31 3.00 0.24
N THR A 94 9.93 3.92 -0.49
CA THR A 94 11.35 3.81 -0.80
C THR A 94 12.20 4.26 0.39
N PRO A 95 13.48 3.85 0.47
CA PRO A 95 14.35 4.33 1.54
C PRO A 95 14.47 5.84 1.63
N PHE A 96 14.45 6.53 0.48
CA PHE A 96 14.52 8.00 0.44
C PHE A 96 13.27 8.63 1.08
N ASP A 97 12.09 8.15 0.72
CA ASP A 97 10.83 8.62 1.32
C ASP A 97 10.81 8.40 2.82
N HIS A 98 11.31 7.25 3.26
CA HIS A 98 11.36 6.91 4.68
C HIS A 98 12.29 7.86 5.45
N LEU A 99 13.49 8.12 4.93
CA LEU A 99 14.47 9.03 5.54
C LEU A 99 13.94 10.47 5.58
N ASP A 100 13.36 10.94 4.48
CA ASP A 100 12.78 12.28 4.42
C ASP A 100 11.64 12.45 5.42
N SER A 101 10.79 11.44 5.51
CA SER A 101 9.68 11.42 6.47
C SER A 101 10.17 11.48 7.93
N ILE A 102 11.23 10.73 8.26
CA ILE A 102 11.83 10.76 9.59
C ILE A 102 12.40 12.12 9.91
N ARG A 103 13.13 12.73 8.99
CA ARG A 103 13.72 14.08 9.18
C ARG A 103 12.64 15.12 9.42
N GLU A 104 11.62 15.14 8.60
CA GLU A 104 10.51 16.08 8.71
C GLU A 104 9.77 15.91 10.03
N ARG A 105 9.50 14.69 10.43
CA ARG A 105 8.81 14.39 11.70
C ARG A 105 9.68 14.79 12.90
N ASN A 106 10.99 14.54 12.87
CA ASN A 106 11.89 14.90 13.95
C ASN A 106 11.96 16.42 14.14
N ALA A 107 11.97 17.18 13.06
CA ALA A 107 11.93 18.63 13.11
C ALA A 107 10.63 19.12 13.78
N LEU A 108 9.50 18.52 13.46
CA LEU A 108 8.21 18.83 14.09
C LEU A 108 8.16 18.45 15.56
N LEU A 109 8.77 17.32 15.94
CA LEU A 109 8.81 16.87 17.32
C LEU A 109 9.58 17.85 18.22
N GLN A 110 10.63 18.49 17.69
CA GLN A 110 11.35 19.53 18.43
C GLN A 110 10.45 20.75 18.71
N LEU A 111 9.58 21.10 17.77
CA LEU A 111 8.62 22.16 17.94
C LEU A 111 7.62 21.85 19.07
N ALA A 112 7.26 20.60 19.27
CA ALA A 112 6.36 20.17 20.33
C ALA A 112 6.89 20.48 21.74
N GLN A 113 8.19 20.58 21.91
CA GLN A 113 8.81 20.92 23.21
C GLN A 113 8.71 22.40 23.54
N THR A 114 8.57 23.26 22.54
CA THR A 114 8.56 24.72 22.71
C THR A 114 7.16 25.34 22.53
N ASP A 115 6.37 24.78 21.61
CA ASP A 115 5.03 25.30 21.30
C ASP A 115 4.12 24.15 20.81
N ARG A 116 3.35 23.56 21.72
CA ARG A 116 2.45 22.44 21.42
C ARG A 116 1.35 22.79 20.43
N LYS A 117 0.79 23.99 20.54
CA LYS A 117 -0.30 24.43 19.66
C LYS A 117 0.20 24.50 18.22
N ARG A 118 1.36 25.12 18.01
CA ARG A 118 1.99 25.23 16.71
C ARG A 118 2.39 23.85 16.17
N TYR A 119 2.86 22.96 17.03
CA TYR A 119 3.17 21.58 16.65
C TYR A 119 1.96 20.86 16.06
N PHE A 120 0.79 20.94 16.70
CA PHE A 120 -0.41 20.29 16.20
C PHE A 120 -0.87 20.87 14.86
N GLU A 121 -0.77 22.18 14.68
CA GLU A 121 -1.08 22.84 13.41
C GLU A 121 -0.11 22.38 12.29
N GLU A 122 1.18 22.38 12.58
CA GLU A 122 2.22 22.02 11.63
C GLU A 122 2.18 20.53 11.26
N ILE A 123 1.95 19.63 12.21
CA ILE A 123 1.88 18.20 11.90
C ILE A 123 0.65 17.87 11.08
N ARG A 124 -0.45 18.57 11.28
CA ARG A 124 -1.64 18.41 10.44
C ARG A 124 -1.37 18.85 9.01
N SER A 125 -0.73 20.00 8.82
CA SER A 125 -0.34 20.50 7.50
C SER A 125 0.65 19.55 6.83
N TRP A 126 1.63 19.06 7.56
CA TRP A 126 2.60 18.10 7.07
C TRP A 126 1.94 16.82 6.58
N SER A 127 1.01 16.27 7.37
CA SER A 127 0.28 15.04 7.01
C SER A 127 -0.54 15.24 5.75
N ASN A 128 -1.26 16.37 5.63
CA ASN A 128 -2.08 16.68 4.45
C ASN A 128 -1.19 16.87 3.21
N ASN A 129 -0.09 17.60 3.32
CA ASN A 129 0.85 17.83 2.22
C ASN A 129 1.48 16.52 1.75
N ARG A 130 1.79 15.62 2.68
CA ARG A 130 2.33 14.30 2.35
C ARG A 130 1.32 13.46 1.59
N MET A 131 0.06 13.47 1.99
CA MET A 131 -1.01 12.76 1.30
C MET A 131 -1.21 13.29 -0.12
N GLU A 132 -1.18 14.61 -0.31
CA GLU A 132 -1.28 15.24 -1.63
C GLU A 132 -0.09 14.84 -2.52
N ARG A 133 1.12 14.86 -1.96
CA ARG A 133 2.34 14.45 -2.67
C ARG A 133 2.24 12.99 -3.13
N LEU A 134 1.81 12.09 -2.25
CA LEU A 134 1.64 10.68 -2.58
C LEU A 134 0.57 10.49 -3.67
N ALA A 135 -0.50 11.28 -3.64
CA ALA A 135 -1.52 11.25 -4.69
C ALA A 135 -0.96 11.72 -6.03
N GLN A 136 -0.09 12.74 -6.04
CA GLN A 136 0.55 13.26 -7.26
C GLN A 136 1.53 12.27 -7.86
N GLU A 137 2.10 11.36 -7.06
CA GLU A 137 2.99 10.30 -7.55
C GLU A 137 2.24 9.27 -8.41
N GLY A 138 0.91 9.32 -8.43
CA GLY A 138 0.10 8.47 -9.29
C GLY A 138 -0.12 7.06 -8.76
N TRP A 139 -0.03 6.87 -7.45
CA TRP A 139 -0.33 5.58 -6.84
C TRP A 139 -1.74 5.12 -7.17
N ARG A 140 -1.87 3.83 -7.50
CA ARG A 140 -3.15 3.21 -7.78
C ARG A 140 -4.06 3.28 -6.56
N LYS A 141 -5.34 3.63 -6.79
CA LYS A 141 -6.34 3.71 -5.73
C LYS A 141 -7.41 2.66 -5.95
N ALA A 142 -7.87 2.04 -4.88
CA ALA A 142 -9.03 1.18 -4.92
C ALA A 142 -10.28 2.01 -5.27
N ASN A 143 -11.27 1.35 -5.82
CA ASN A 143 -12.56 1.98 -6.12
C ASN A 143 -13.17 2.52 -4.84
N GLU A 144 -13.67 3.77 -4.90
CA GLU A 144 -14.39 4.33 -3.77
C GLU A 144 -15.70 3.57 -3.57
N ARG A 145 -15.97 3.23 -2.32
CA ARG A 145 -17.23 2.60 -1.93
C ARG A 145 -18.09 3.63 -1.21
N GLU A 146 -19.38 3.64 -1.53
CA GLU A 146 -20.32 4.46 -0.79
C GLU A 146 -20.33 3.98 0.67
N PRO A 147 -20.27 4.93 1.64
CA PRO A 147 -20.40 4.56 3.04
C PRO A 147 -21.76 3.88 3.25
N VAL A 148 -21.73 2.76 3.99
CA VAL A 148 -22.96 2.07 4.34
C VAL A 148 -23.81 3.02 5.17
N LYS A 149 -24.97 3.42 4.63
CA LYS A 149 -25.93 4.22 5.36
C LYS A 149 -26.60 3.33 6.40
N THR A 150 -26.25 3.56 7.64
CA THR A 150 -26.95 2.94 8.77
C THR A 150 -28.16 3.77 9.14
#